data_72ea38cf0adfd561de6ee0904335cd78
#
_entry.id   72ea38cf0adfd561de6ee0904335cd78
#
_cell.length_a   1.000
_cell.length_b   1.000
_cell.length_c   1.000
_cell.angle_alpha   90.00
_cell.angle_beta   90.00
_cell.angle_gamma   90.00
#
_symmetry.space_group_name_H-M   'P 1'
#
loop_
_entity.id
_entity.type
_entity.pdbx_description
1 polymer ?
#
loop_
_entity_poly.entity_id
_entity_poly.type
_entity_poly.pdbx_seq_one_letter_code
_entity_poly.pdbx_strand_id
1 'polypeptide(L)'
;MQLRKNLNLYLSGIVVFTLTLLLLSTAFVLDESLGNRVAKIFWFYKVIIVAGIACIPLAWKRPFRFSLLDLLVLLYAGYTLFNDHYTGSITPTRTGLFILIIVTYFIFRRLTTFAPLGFTHTALLLSGAIEAIWGLAQLYGFTPSQHSRFELTGSFFNPGPYSGFLVAILPIALHYTLTGHRIARILSGVVLVLLLLVLPATLSRGAWLAAITGCGIVLSNYFHLHNRLKALFQKHKLTVFITTICIFFLVTGTLIGIYRLKKESADGRWLIWKVSFTLVTSHPITGVGFGHFAGAYGETQAAYFAAEKRPAGEELVADAPETAFNEFVQITTETGIIGLLLFLTIIIGAFKAARHSNSKAATGMVGSLAAFLVFACFSYPFNVLPLLVLFMLLLAQCTPMQPGSRWLSGIFYTFLFLPVYFLATGQQEREQAYKRWKSEQIYFNMQIFERTVDNYKKLYPLLKDQPAFLFEYGQCLSRTGQPETSNLILEEASQLSADPMIRNIMGKNYQTMKQYTQAESAFLKASRMVPNRLYPLYLLAQMYNESGQIDKAISTARLLLEKAPKVPSSATEEMKRDMQKLIKDIQ
;
A
#
# COMPACT_ATOMS: atom_id res chain seq x y z
N MET A 1 36.31 -23.40 25.98
CA MET A 1 36.14 -22.09 25.30
C MET A 1 35.25 -22.16 24.07
N GLN A 2 35.44 -23.12 23.18
CA GLN A 2 34.65 -23.30 21.94
C GLN A 2 33.16 -23.55 22.20
N LEU A 3 32.81 -24.45 23.15
CA LEU A 3 31.42 -24.73 23.55
C LEU A 3 30.66 -23.50 24.02
N ARG A 4 31.29 -22.67 24.87
CA ARG A 4 30.67 -21.41 25.38
C ARG A 4 30.48 -20.38 24.26
N LYS A 5 31.41 -20.32 23.30
CA LYS A 5 31.27 -19.43 22.12
C LYS A 5 30.11 -19.88 21.21
N ASN A 6 29.98 -21.17 20.97
CA ASN A 6 28.89 -21.72 20.18
C ASN A 6 27.54 -21.50 20.88
N LEU A 7 27.44 -21.77 22.20
CA LEU A 7 26.22 -21.54 22.97
C LEU A 7 25.78 -20.07 22.91
N ASN A 8 26.70 -19.12 23.07
CA ASN A 8 26.40 -17.69 22.97
C ASN A 8 25.94 -17.29 21.56
N LEU A 9 26.46 -17.91 20.51
CA LEU A 9 26.02 -17.68 19.14
C LEU A 9 24.60 -18.16 18.92
N TYR A 10 24.26 -19.37 19.41
CA TYR A 10 22.91 -19.92 19.30
C TYR A 10 21.89 -19.10 20.11
N LEU A 11 22.22 -18.70 21.34
CA LEU A 11 21.36 -17.84 22.16
C LEU A 11 21.10 -16.49 21.48
N SER A 12 22.15 -15.89 20.93
CA SER A 12 22.03 -14.63 20.13
C SER A 12 21.11 -14.85 18.91
N GLY A 13 21.26 -15.99 18.25
CA GLY A 13 20.45 -16.36 17.09
C GLY A 13 18.99 -16.55 17.43
N ILE A 14 18.68 -17.24 18.53
CA ILE A 14 17.28 -17.41 19.01
C ILE A 14 16.64 -16.07 19.29
N VAL A 15 17.33 -15.14 19.99
CA VAL A 15 16.82 -13.79 20.25
C VAL A 15 16.50 -13.06 18.92
N VAL A 16 17.43 -13.09 17.96
CA VAL A 16 17.22 -12.46 16.64
C VAL A 16 16.06 -13.09 15.89
N PHE A 17 15.96 -14.43 15.88
CA PHE A 17 14.86 -15.15 15.27
C PHE A 17 13.50 -14.73 15.89
N THR A 18 13.41 -14.76 17.23
CA THR A 18 12.18 -14.44 17.95
C THR A 18 11.73 -13.00 17.72
N LEU A 19 12.66 -12.01 17.80
CA LEU A 19 12.31 -10.61 17.59
C LEU A 19 11.96 -10.32 16.11
N THR A 20 12.63 -10.99 15.17
CA THR A 20 12.28 -10.87 13.74
C THR A 20 10.89 -11.45 13.49
N LEU A 21 10.60 -12.64 14.03
CA LEU A 21 9.29 -13.27 13.88
C LEU A 21 8.18 -12.44 14.56
N LEU A 22 8.49 -11.84 15.72
CA LEU A 22 7.56 -10.95 16.44
C LEU A 22 7.20 -9.73 15.58
N LEU A 23 8.15 -9.08 14.91
CA LEU A 23 7.85 -7.97 14.00
C LEU A 23 7.10 -8.44 12.74
N LEU A 24 7.46 -9.58 12.17
CA LEU A 24 6.76 -10.16 11.02
C LEU A 24 5.35 -10.67 11.39
N SER A 25 5.07 -10.94 12.67
CA SER A 25 3.73 -11.35 13.14
C SER A 25 2.65 -10.30 12.88
N THR A 26 3.02 -9.06 12.56
CA THR A 26 2.09 -8.02 12.08
C THR A 26 1.29 -8.48 10.86
N ALA A 27 1.81 -9.43 10.07
CA ALA A 27 1.07 -10.01 8.96
C ALA A 27 -0.13 -10.86 9.42
N PHE A 28 -0.01 -11.60 10.52
CA PHE A 28 -0.93 -12.69 10.88
C PHE A 28 -2.09 -12.27 11.77
N VAL A 29 -2.08 -11.05 12.29
CA VAL A 29 -3.09 -10.58 13.26
C VAL A 29 -4.41 -10.31 12.56
N LEU A 30 -5.47 -10.89 13.09
CA LEU A 30 -6.86 -10.65 12.73
C LEU A 30 -7.62 -10.27 14.01
N ASP A 31 -8.42 -9.22 13.95
CA ASP A 31 -9.34 -8.80 15.00
C ASP A 31 -10.59 -8.21 14.33
N GLU A 32 -11.69 -8.92 14.44
CA GLU A 32 -12.96 -8.52 13.83
C GLU A 32 -13.48 -7.19 14.37
N SER A 33 -13.19 -6.88 15.64
CA SER A 33 -13.61 -5.63 16.30
C SER A 33 -12.89 -4.39 15.76
N LEU A 34 -11.72 -4.57 15.13
CA LEU A 34 -10.91 -3.50 14.53
C LEU A 34 -10.91 -3.55 12.99
N GLY A 35 -11.17 -4.73 12.44
CA GLY A 35 -10.95 -5.00 11.02
C GLY A 35 -9.47 -5.27 10.68
N ASN A 36 -9.27 -5.94 9.55
CA ASN A 36 -7.97 -6.53 9.18
C ASN A 36 -6.80 -5.51 9.14
N ARG A 37 -6.98 -4.33 8.51
CA ARG A 37 -5.90 -3.34 8.38
C ARG A 37 -5.55 -2.68 9.71
N VAL A 38 -6.56 -2.31 10.49
CA VAL A 38 -6.40 -1.55 11.73
C VAL A 38 -5.84 -2.41 12.85
N ALA A 39 -6.28 -3.68 12.95
CA ALA A 39 -5.76 -4.66 13.90
C ALA A 39 -4.23 -4.81 13.80
N LYS A 40 -3.69 -4.86 12.56
CA LYS A 40 -2.26 -4.96 12.30
C LYS A 40 -1.48 -3.73 12.78
N ILE A 41 -2.06 -2.53 12.69
CA ILE A 41 -1.45 -1.29 13.16
C ILE A 41 -1.34 -1.30 14.70
N PHE A 42 -2.42 -1.64 15.42
CA PHE A 42 -2.38 -1.68 16.88
C PHE A 42 -1.49 -2.80 17.41
N TRP A 43 -1.44 -3.93 16.72
CA TRP A 43 -0.47 -4.98 17.05
C TRP A 43 0.97 -4.51 16.83
N PHE A 44 1.25 -3.81 15.73
CA PHE A 44 2.56 -3.26 15.45
C PHE A 44 3.04 -2.30 16.55
N TYR A 45 2.18 -1.42 17.06
CA TYR A 45 2.52 -0.57 18.21
C TYR A 45 2.98 -1.38 19.44
N LYS A 46 2.36 -2.53 19.70
CA LYS A 46 2.72 -3.39 20.83
C LYS A 46 4.07 -4.10 20.60
N VAL A 47 4.26 -4.67 19.42
CA VAL A 47 5.48 -5.47 19.14
C VAL A 47 6.72 -4.59 18.93
N ILE A 48 6.59 -3.37 18.43
CA ILE A 48 7.72 -2.46 18.24
C ILE A 48 8.29 -1.96 19.57
N ILE A 49 7.44 -1.79 20.61
CA ILE A 49 7.88 -1.47 21.96
C ILE A 49 8.78 -2.60 22.48
N VAL A 50 8.31 -3.85 22.39
CA VAL A 50 9.07 -5.02 22.86
C VAL A 50 10.40 -5.16 22.10
N ALA A 51 10.36 -5.05 20.78
CA ALA A 51 11.56 -5.15 19.95
C ALA A 51 12.53 -3.99 20.20
N GLY A 52 12.02 -2.77 20.40
CA GLY A 52 12.81 -1.59 20.72
C GLY A 52 13.53 -1.71 22.06
N ILE A 53 12.82 -2.07 23.12
CA ILE A 53 13.40 -2.31 24.47
C ILE A 53 14.50 -3.38 24.38
N ALA A 54 14.24 -4.49 23.70
CA ALA A 54 15.21 -5.57 23.54
C ALA A 54 16.47 -5.13 22.77
N CYS A 55 16.36 -4.17 21.85
CA CYS A 55 17.49 -3.67 21.06
C CYS A 55 18.45 -2.78 21.86
N ILE A 56 18.02 -2.12 22.94
CA ILE A 56 18.89 -1.24 23.76
C ILE A 56 20.10 -2.00 24.31
N PRO A 57 19.94 -3.08 25.12
CA PRO A 57 21.08 -3.82 25.64
C PRO A 57 21.91 -4.50 24.56
N LEU A 58 21.29 -4.88 23.43
CA LEU A 58 22.02 -5.43 22.29
C LEU A 58 22.95 -4.38 21.67
N ALA A 59 22.55 -3.11 21.63
CA ALA A 59 23.34 -2.02 21.08
C ALA A 59 24.61 -1.74 21.89
N TRP A 60 24.56 -1.88 23.21
CA TRP A 60 25.71 -1.74 24.09
C TRP A 60 26.68 -2.93 24.01
N LYS A 61 26.17 -4.14 23.75
CA LYS A 61 27.00 -5.36 23.68
C LYS A 61 27.83 -5.47 22.40
N ARG A 62 27.24 -5.13 21.25
CA ARG A 62 27.90 -5.23 19.93
C ARG A 62 27.68 -3.96 19.13
N PRO A 63 28.56 -2.96 19.25
CA PRO A 63 28.41 -1.70 18.53
C PRO A 63 28.53 -1.89 17.02
N PHE A 64 27.83 -1.07 16.25
CA PHE A 64 27.99 -0.99 14.81
C PHE A 64 28.32 0.43 14.38
N ARG A 65 28.90 0.57 13.19
CA ARG A 65 29.15 1.86 12.54
C ARG A 65 28.01 2.18 11.59
N PHE A 66 27.59 3.43 11.57
CA PHE A 66 26.65 3.92 10.56
C PHE A 66 27.25 3.77 9.17
N SER A 67 26.47 3.21 8.27
CA SER A 67 26.76 3.12 6.84
C SER A 67 26.18 4.31 6.08
N LEU A 68 26.60 4.50 4.85
CA LEU A 68 26.00 5.48 3.96
C LEU A 68 24.49 5.22 3.79
N LEU A 69 24.06 3.95 3.74
CA LEU A 69 22.66 3.58 3.61
C LEU A 69 21.83 4.03 4.83
N ASP A 70 22.38 3.88 6.05
CA ASP A 70 21.72 4.33 7.28
C ASP A 70 21.50 5.86 7.24
N LEU A 71 22.51 6.61 6.76
CA LEU A 71 22.42 8.08 6.60
C LEU A 71 21.40 8.49 5.53
N LEU A 72 21.35 7.77 4.41
CA LEU A 72 20.37 8.03 3.34
C LEU A 72 18.93 7.78 3.82
N VAL A 73 18.71 6.73 4.62
CA VAL A 73 17.40 6.45 5.23
C VAL A 73 16.99 7.59 6.18
N LEU A 74 17.92 8.09 7.00
CA LEU A 74 17.64 9.24 7.88
C LEU A 74 17.39 10.53 7.09
N LEU A 75 18.14 10.75 6.01
CA LEU A 75 17.97 11.91 5.14
C LEU A 75 16.60 11.88 4.45
N TYR A 76 16.19 10.71 3.92
CA TYR A 76 14.86 10.54 3.35
C TYR A 76 13.76 10.77 4.38
N ALA A 77 13.92 10.23 5.59
CA ALA A 77 12.98 10.44 6.68
C ALA A 77 12.87 11.93 7.07
N GLY A 78 14.01 12.59 7.24
CA GLY A 78 14.06 14.02 7.56
C GLY A 78 13.42 14.89 6.47
N TYR A 79 13.71 14.58 5.20
CA TYR A 79 13.08 15.27 4.07
C TYR A 79 11.56 15.07 4.06
N THR A 80 11.08 13.83 4.22
CA THR A 80 9.64 13.54 4.21
C THR A 80 8.91 14.28 5.34
N LEU A 81 9.48 14.31 6.55
CA LEU A 81 8.90 15.04 7.68
C LEU A 81 8.92 16.56 7.47
N PHE A 82 10.01 17.09 6.91
CA PHE A 82 10.10 18.50 6.55
C PHE A 82 9.07 18.87 5.48
N ASN A 83 8.96 18.03 4.44
CA ASN A 83 8.01 18.24 3.35
C ASN A 83 6.55 18.19 3.82
N ASP A 84 6.22 17.26 4.72
CA ASP A 84 4.90 17.11 5.33
C ASP A 84 4.51 18.37 6.14
N HIS A 85 5.48 18.92 6.86
CA HIS A 85 5.31 20.22 7.55
C HIS A 85 5.15 21.39 6.57
N TYR A 86 5.99 21.47 5.55
CA TYR A 86 6.00 22.54 4.56
C TYR A 86 4.71 22.59 3.74
N THR A 87 4.17 21.46 3.34
CA THR A 87 2.90 21.35 2.60
C THR A 87 1.66 21.48 3.48
N GLY A 88 1.82 21.56 4.80
CA GLY A 88 0.72 21.62 5.76
C GLY A 88 -0.10 20.33 5.83
N SER A 89 0.45 19.22 5.36
CA SER A 89 -0.24 17.94 5.21
C SER A 89 -0.07 16.99 6.41
N ILE A 90 0.41 17.50 7.55
CA ILE A 90 0.70 16.70 8.74
C ILE A 90 -0.56 15.97 9.23
N THR A 91 -0.53 14.66 9.13
CA THR A 91 -1.51 13.76 9.73
C THR A 91 -0.83 13.01 10.88
N PRO A 92 -1.05 13.39 12.16
CA PRO A 92 -0.25 12.92 13.30
C PRO A 92 -0.08 11.40 13.37
N THR A 93 -1.12 10.64 13.05
CA THR A 93 -1.07 9.17 13.07
C THR A 93 -0.20 8.61 11.96
N ARG A 94 -0.32 9.14 10.74
CA ARG A 94 0.44 8.67 9.59
C ARG A 94 1.91 9.04 9.74
N THR A 95 2.19 10.28 10.15
CA THR A 95 3.55 10.75 10.48
C THR A 95 4.17 9.93 11.61
N GLY A 96 3.41 9.64 12.66
CA GLY A 96 3.85 8.76 13.76
C GLY A 96 4.17 7.34 13.29
N LEU A 97 3.29 6.74 12.46
CA LEU A 97 3.51 5.41 11.88
C LEU A 97 4.76 5.40 10.98
N PHE A 98 4.95 6.44 10.16
CA PHE A 98 6.14 6.59 9.32
C PHE A 98 7.43 6.61 10.16
N ILE A 99 7.47 7.38 11.25
CA ILE A 99 8.62 7.40 12.18
C ILE A 99 8.87 5.98 12.73
N LEU A 100 7.84 5.27 13.16
CA LEU A 100 8.00 3.91 13.70
C LEU A 100 8.48 2.91 12.63
N ILE A 101 8.12 3.09 11.38
CA ILE A 101 8.65 2.28 10.27
C ILE A 101 10.15 2.54 10.06
N ILE A 102 10.60 3.79 10.14
CA ILE A 102 12.03 4.11 10.09
C ILE A 102 12.77 3.50 11.29
N VAL A 103 12.18 3.56 12.48
CA VAL A 103 12.73 2.87 13.67
C VAL A 103 12.83 1.37 13.43
N THR A 104 11.84 0.75 12.79
CA THR A 104 11.85 -0.68 12.45
C THR A 104 13.05 -1.05 11.56
N TYR A 105 13.43 -0.19 10.60
CA TYR A 105 14.67 -0.39 9.84
C TYR A 105 15.88 -0.50 10.78
N PHE A 106 16.04 0.41 11.74
CA PHE A 106 17.16 0.39 12.67
C PHE A 106 17.09 -0.79 13.65
N ILE A 107 15.91 -1.23 14.07
CA ILE A 107 15.74 -2.47 14.85
C ILE A 107 16.27 -3.65 14.03
N PHE A 108 15.81 -3.85 12.80
CA PHE A 108 16.32 -4.91 11.93
C PHE A 108 17.81 -4.78 11.64
N ARG A 109 18.29 -3.56 11.43
CA ARG A 109 19.71 -3.26 11.27
C ARG A 109 20.52 -3.73 12.48
N ARG A 110 19.94 -3.58 13.69
CA ARG A 110 20.53 -4.08 14.92
C ARG A 110 20.54 -5.61 14.98
N LEU A 111 19.41 -6.23 14.68
CA LEU A 111 19.25 -7.68 14.71
C LEU A 111 20.20 -8.38 13.72
N THR A 112 20.30 -7.86 12.50
CA THR A 112 21.19 -8.42 11.45
C THR A 112 22.67 -8.30 11.78
N THR A 113 23.07 -7.37 12.66
CA THR A 113 24.45 -7.25 13.15
C THR A 113 24.73 -8.10 14.38
N PHE A 114 23.70 -8.54 15.11
CA PHE A 114 23.84 -9.25 16.37
C PHE A 114 24.02 -10.76 16.20
N ALA A 115 23.42 -11.36 15.17
CA ALA A 115 23.58 -12.78 14.83
C ALA A 115 23.65 -12.99 13.30
N PRO A 116 24.10 -14.18 12.85
CA PRO A 116 24.10 -14.52 11.44
C PRO A 116 22.75 -14.37 10.76
N LEU A 117 22.72 -13.91 9.51
CA LEU A 117 21.51 -13.67 8.71
C LEU A 117 20.61 -14.91 8.56
N GLY A 118 21.15 -16.12 8.72
CA GLY A 118 20.36 -17.35 8.68
C GLY A 118 19.18 -17.36 9.66
N PHE A 119 19.32 -16.74 10.83
CA PHE A 119 18.23 -16.66 11.81
C PHE A 119 17.08 -15.75 11.36
N THR A 120 17.40 -14.60 10.79
CA THR A 120 16.37 -13.71 10.21
C THR A 120 15.71 -14.34 8.99
N HIS A 121 16.47 -15.03 8.14
CA HIS A 121 15.93 -15.74 6.99
C HIS A 121 15.05 -16.92 7.40
N THR A 122 15.39 -17.64 8.47
CA THR A 122 14.53 -18.71 9.00
C THR A 122 13.20 -18.17 9.49
N ALA A 123 13.20 -17.02 10.20
CA ALA A 123 11.95 -16.35 10.61
C ALA A 123 11.11 -15.93 9.39
N LEU A 124 11.76 -15.41 8.36
CA LEU A 124 11.11 -15.00 7.11
C LEU A 124 10.52 -16.19 6.35
N LEU A 125 11.28 -17.30 6.21
CA LEU A 125 10.80 -18.53 5.58
C LEU A 125 9.62 -19.14 6.33
N LEU A 126 9.68 -19.14 7.67
CA LEU A 126 8.56 -19.60 8.49
C LEU A 126 7.32 -18.75 8.27
N SER A 127 7.48 -17.42 8.21
CA SER A 127 6.37 -16.50 7.93
C SER A 127 5.76 -16.76 6.55
N GLY A 128 6.59 -17.01 5.53
CA GLY A 128 6.13 -17.40 4.20
C GLY A 128 5.40 -18.74 4.16
N ALA A 129 5.88 -19.73 4.93
CA ALA A 129 5.23 -21.03 5.06
C ALA A 129 3.84 -20.91 5.72
N ILE A 130 3.73 -20.13 6.80
CA ILE A 130 2.45 -19.88 7.48
C ILE A 130 1.45 -19.25 6.49
N GLU A 131 1.84 -18.21 5.76
CA GLU A 131 0.96 -17.57 4.77
C GLU A 131 0.58 -18.51 3.62
N ALA A 132 1.52 -19.30 3.12
CA ALA A 132 1.23 -20.26 2.06
C ALA A 132 0.27 -21.36 2.52
N ILE A 133 0.46 -21.90 3.72
CA ILE A 133 -0.46 -22.90 4.32
C ILE A 133 -1.84 -22.29 4.55
N TRP A 134 -1.90 -21.03 5.05
CA TRP A 134 -3.17 -20.32 5.23
C TRP A 134 -3.89 -20.13 3.90
N GLY A 135 -3.17 -19.70 2.87
CA GLY A 135 -3.74 -19.56 1.52
C GLY A 135 -4.24 -20.89 0.94
N LEU A 136 -3.51 -21.98 1.13
CA LEU A 136 -3.99 -23.32 0.75
C LEU A 136 -5.27 -23.69 1.52
N ALA A 137 -5.30 -23.43 2.83
CA ALA A 137 -6.50 -23.68 3.64
C ALA A 137 -7.73 -22.89 3.15
N GLN A 138 -7.53 -21.66 2.66
CA GLN A 138 -8.61 -20.89 2.01
C GLN A 138 -9.05 -21.50 0.68
N LEU A 139 -8.10 -21.88 -0.19
CA LEU A 139 -8.40 -22.49 -1.50
C LEU A 139 -9.17 -23.81 -1.38
N TYR A 140 -8.93 -24.58 -0.31
CA TYR A 140 -9.65 -25.83 -0.04
C TYR A 140 -10.88 -25.66 0.86
N GLY A 141 -11.26 -24.41 1.20
CA GLY A 141 -12.46 -24.11 1.99
C GLY A 141 -12.34 -24.41 3.49
N PHE A 142 -11.14 -24.68 4.03
CA PHE A 142 -10.94 -24.93 5.47
C PHE A 142 -11.00 -23.66 6.31
N THR A 143 -10.69 -22.51 5.73
CA THR A 143 -10.74 -21.21 6.39
C THR A 143 -11.36 -20.15 5.47
N PRO A 144 -12.13 -19.19 6.01
CA PRO A 144 -12.73 -18.13 5.21
C PRO A 144 -11.66 -17.16 4.68
N SER A 145 -11.94 -16.58 3.52
CA SER A 145 -11.18 -15.45 2.99
C SER A 145 -11.50 -14.16 3.76
N GLN A 146 -10.54 -13.24 3.79
CA GLN A 146 -10.72 -11.89 4.37
C GLN A 146 -11.39 -10.90 3.39
N HIS A 147 -11.92 -11.38 2.26
CA HIS A 147 -12.55 -10.54 1.23
C HIS A 147 -13.77 -11.24 0.62
N SER A 148 -14.87 -10.50 0.42
CA SER A 148 -16.14 -11.04 -0.10
C SER A 148 -16.10 -11.53 -1.56
N ARG A 149 -15.14 -11.04 -2.37
CA ARG A 149 -15.05 -11.36 -3.81
C ARG A 149 -13.86 -12.26 -4.17
N PHE A 150 -12.91 -12.45 -3.26
CA PHE A 150 -11.71 -13.22 -3.54
C PHE A 150 -11.59 -14.37 -2.53
N GLU A 151 -11.44 -15.57 -3.02
CA GLU A 151 -11.30 -16.77 -2.19
C GLU A 151 -9.94 -16.85 -1.50
N LEU A 152 -8.90 -16.26 -2.10
CA LEU A 152 -7.51 -16.35 -1.65
C LEU A 152 -6.97 -14.99 -1.23
N THR A 153 -6.72 -14.81 0.06
CA THR A 153 -6.13 -13.58 0.61
C THR A 153 -5.05 -13.83 1.67
N GLY A 154 -4.87 -15.08 2.12
CA GLY A 154 -4.07 -15.38 3.32
C GLY A 154 -4.62 -14.60 4.51
N SER A 155 -3.72 -14.06 5.33
CA SER A 155 -4.06 -13.16 6.42
C SER A 155 -4.33 -11.70 5.98
N PHE A 156 -4.16 -11.39 4.69
CA PHE A 156 -4.35 -10.05 4.15
C PHE A 156 -5.80 -9.82 3.74
N PHE A 157 -6.13 -8.54 3.50
CA PHE A 157 -7.46 -8.12 3.05
C PHE A 157 -7.67 -8.27 1.52
N ASN A 158 -6.62 -8.59 0.75
CA ASN A 158 -6.67 -8.62 -0.71
C ASN A 158 -5.57 -9.54 -1.29
N PRO A 159 -5.79 -10.26 -2.40
CA PRO A 159 -4.79 -11.10 -3.06
C PRO A 159 -3.51 -10.37 -3.48
N GLY A 160 -3.60 -9.05 -3.81
CA GLY A 160 -2.44 -8.25 -4.19
C GLY A 160 -1.37 -8.19 -3.11
N PRO A 161 -1.63 -7.60 -1.93
CA PRO A 161 -0.69 -7.59 -0.81
C PRO A 161 -0.22 -8.99 -0.39
N TYR A 162 -1.12 -9.97 -0.37
CA TYR A 162 -0.77 -11.36 -0.09
C TYR A 162 0.29 -11.89 -1.04
N SER A 163 0.08 -11.75 -2.35
CA SER A 163 1.06 -12.19 -3.35
C SER A 163 2.39 -11.42 -3.24
N GLY A 164 2.34 -10.13 -2.90
CA GLY A 164 3.51 -9.29 -2.65
C GLY A 164 4.39 -9.80 -1.51
N PHE A 165 3.76 -10.29 -0.42
CA PHE A 165 4.46 -10.89 0.70
C PHE A 165 5.17 -12.20 0.28
N LEU A 166 4.46 -13.08 -0.43
CA LEU A 166 5.00 -14.37 -0.88
C LEU A 166 6.18 -14.20 -1.85
N VAL A 167 6.06 -13.29 -2.85
CA VAL A 167 7.11 -13.13 -3.86
C VAL A 167 8.38 -12.49 -3.32
N ALA A 168 8.29 -11.69 -2.26
CA ALA A 168 9.46 -11.15 -1.60
C ALA A 168 10.26 -12.22 -0.82
N ILE A 169 9.64 -13.33 -0.43
CA ILE A 169 10.26 -14.44 0.29
C ILE A 169 10.82 -15.50 -0.67
N LEU A 170 10.16 -15.67 -1.81
CA LEU A 170 10.45 -16.73 -2.78
C LEU A 170 11.93 -16.82 -3.21
N PRO A 171 12.66 -15.73 -3.53
CA PRO A 171 14.08 -15.81 -3.90
C PRO A 171 15.00 -16.28 -2.77
N ILE A 172 14.68 -15.95 -1.51
CA ILE A 172 15.41 -16.47 -0.34
C ILE A 172 15.17 -17.97 -0.19
N ALA A 173 13.92 -18.44 -0.34
CA ALA A 173 13.60 -19.86 -0.32
C ALA A 173 14.37 -20.62 -1.40
N LEU A 174 14.36 -20.13 -2.64
CA LEU A 174 15.10 -20.70 -3.75
C LEU A 174 16.62 -20.72 -3.48
N HIS A 175 17.18 -19.62 -2.97
CA HIS A 175 18.60 -19.56 -2.65
C HIS A 175 19.04 -20.64 -1.67
N TYR A 176 18.32 -20.81 -0.55
CA TYR A 176 18.66 -21.84 0.44
C TYR A 176 18.38 -23.27 -0.04
N THR A 177 17.40 -23.46 -0.90
CA THR A 177 17.15 -24.75 -1.57
C THR A 177 18.35 -25.17 -2.43
N LEU A 178 19.01 -24.21 -3.10
CA LEU A 178 20.14 -24.48 -3.99
C LEU A 178 21.49 -24.58 -3.23
N THR A 179 21.70 -23.72 -2.23
CA THR A 179 23.03 -23.51 -1.62
C THR A 179 23.12 -23.89 -0.14
N GLY A 180 22.00 -24.18 0.52
CA GLY A 180 21.92 -24.50 1.94
C GLY A 180 22.54 -25.87 2.30
N HIS A 181 22.87 -26.07 3.58
CA HIS A 181 23.19 -27.39 4.11
C HIS A 181 21.94 -28.31 4.05
N ARG A 182 22.10 -29.60 4.22
CA ARG A 182 21.04 -30.63 3.97
C ARG A 182 19.68 -30.27 4.59
N ILE A 183 19.64 -29.92 5.87
CA ILE A 183 18.39 -29.58 6.58
C ILE A 183 17.80 -28.28 6.03
N ALA A 184 18.61 -27.21 5.90
CA ALA A 184 18.15 -25.93 5.36
C ALA A 184 17.63 -26.07 3.93
N ARG A 185 18.28 -26.93 3.10
CA ARG A 185 17.85 -27.22 1.73
C ARG A 185 16.48 -27.88 1.69
N ILE A 186 16.24 -28.88 2.55
CA ILE A 186 14.95 -29.61 2.59
C ILE A 186 13.85 -28.65 3.07
N LEU A 187 14.06 -27.96 4.20
CA LEU A 187 13.05 -27.05 4.77
C LEU A 187 12.72 -25.90 3.82
N SER A 188 13.74 -25.25 3.24
CA SER A 188 13.49 -24.16 2.28
C SER A 188 12.89 -24.67 0.97
N GLY A 189 13.20 -25.91 0.57
CA GLY A 189 12.56 -26.58 -0.57
C GLY A 189 11.06 -26.81 -0.36
N VAL A 190 10.66 -27.24 0.84
CA VAL A 190 9.24 -27.37 1.20
C VAL A 190 8.56 -26.00 1.15
N VAL A 191 9.17 -24.97 1.74
CA VAL A 191 8.61 -23.60 1.67
C VAL A 191 8.50 -23.12 0.23
N LEU A 192 9.53 -23.34 -0.59
CA LEU A 192 9.53 -22.99 -2.01
C LEU A 192 8.35 -23.62 -2.75
N VAL A 193 8.11 -24.91 -2.54
CA VAL A 193 6.99 -25.63 -3.15
C VAL A 193 5.66 -25.06 -2.68
N LEU A 194 5.47 -24.82 -1.38
CA LEU A 194 4.24 -24.20 -0.85
C LEU A 194 3.97 -22.85 -1.49
N LEU A 195 4.99 -21.98 -1.59
CA LEU A 195 4.86 -20.66 -2.22
C LEU A 195 4.49 -20.77 -3.70
N LEU A 196 5.12 -21.70 -4.44
CA LEU A 196 4.85 -21.92 -5.86
C LEU A 196 3.45 -22.50 -6.14
N LEU A 197 2.92 -23.31 -5.23
CA LEU A 197 1.55 -23.85 -5.35
C LEU A 197 0.48 -22.76 -5.22
N VAL A 198 0.70 -21.80 -4.32
CA VAL A 198 -0.31 -20.78 -4.02
C VAL A 198 -0.20 -19.56 -4.95
N LEU A 199 1.01 -19.19 -5.38
CA LEU A 199 1.24 -17.96 -6.12
C LEU A 199 0.43 -17.83 -7.42
N PRO A 200 0.26 -18.86 -8.27
CA PRO A 200 -0.57 -18.78 -9.47
C PRO A 200 -2.03 -18.45 -9.18
N ALA A 201 -2.60 -19.03 -8.10
CA ALA A 201 -3.99 -18.83 -7.69
C ALA A 201 -4.30 -17.39 -7.24
N THR A 202 -3.27 -16.58 -6.89
CA THR A 202 -3.45 -15.16 -6.57
C THR A 202 -3.87 -14.31 -7.77
N LEU A 203 -3.70 -14.80 -9.00
CA LEU A 203 -3.96 -14.10 -10.27
C LEU A 203 -3.32 -12.70 -10.32
N SER A 204 -2.20 -12.51 -9.62
CA SER A 204 -1.46 -11.24 -9.53
C SER A 204 -0.32 -11.21 -10.54
N ARG A 205 -0.56 -10.55 -11.69
CA ARG A 205 0.42 -10.43 -12.78
C ARG A 205 1.74 -9.77 -12.33
N GLY A 206 1.64 -8.71 -11.52
CA GLY A 206 2.80 -8.03 -10.97
C GLY A 206 3.64 -8.93 -10.06
N ALA A 207 2.99 -9.81 -9.30
CA ALA A 207 3.68 -10.79 -8.46
C ALA A 207 4.40 -11.87 -9.29
N TRP A 208 3.81 -12.35 -10.38
CA TRP A 208 4.48 -13.31 -11.27
C TRP A 208 5.75 -12.71 -11.88
N LEU A 209 5.66 -11.47 -12.37
CA LEU A 209 6.83 -10.76 -12.91
C LEU A 209 7.92 -10.56 -11.84
N ALA A 210 7.51 -10.21 -10.62
CA ALA A 210 8.40 -10.08 -9.47
C ALA A 210 9.10 -11.40 -9.12
N ALA A 211 8.35 -12.52 -9.11
CA ALA A 211 8.88 -13.86 -8.87
C ALA A 211 9.93 -14.25 -9.92
N ILE A 212 9.60 -14.03 -11.20
CA ILE A 212 10.53 -14.31 -12.31
C ILE A 212 11.81 -13.50 -12.16
N THR A 213 11.70 -12.20 -11.86
CA THR A 213 12.86 -11.31 -11.71
C THR A 213 13.72 -11.73 -10.52
N GLY A 214 13.13 -11.90 -9.33
CA GLY A 214 13.88 -12.25 -8.13
C GLY A 214 14.52 -13.64 -8.19
N CYS A 215 13.77 -14.65 -8.62
CA CYS A 215 14.30 -16.00 -8.83
C CYS A 215 15.31 -16.05 -9.98
N GLY A 216 15.09 -15.29 -11.06
CA GLY A 216 16.03 -15.17 -12.17
C GLY A 216 17.40 -14.66 -11.74
N ILE A 217 17.46 -13.68 -10.82
CA ILE A 217 18.72 -13.19 -10.21
C ILE A 217 19.42 -14.33 -9.45
N VAL A 218 18.69 -15.09 -8.64
CA VAL A 218 19.25 -16.21 -7.88
C VAL A 218 19.79 -17.30 -8.81
N LEU A 219 19.01 -17.71 -9.80
CA LEU A 219 19.39 -18.74 -10.78
C LEU A 219 20.56 -18.28 -11.65
N SER A 220 20.55 -17.01 -12.11
CA SER A 220 21.63 -16.42 -12.90
C SER A 220 22.98 -16.46 -12.16
N ASN A 221 22.95 -16.15 -10.87
CA ASN A 221 24.16 -16.24 -10.03
C ASN A 221 24.58 -17.70 -9.79
N TYR A 222 23.65 -18.56 -9.42
CA TYR A 222 23.92 -19.98 -9.13
C TYR A 222 24.52 -20.72 -10.34
N PHE A 223 23.96 -20.55 -11.53
CA PHE A 223 24.42 -21.19 -12.77
C PHE A 223 25.53 -20.40 -13.48
N HIS A 224 26.01 -19.27 -12.92
CA HIS A 224 26.99 -18.38 -13.55
C HIS A 224 26.59 -17.97 -14.99
N LEU A 225 25.28 -17.69 -15.19
CA LEU A 225 24.72 -17.44 -16.52
C LEU A 225 25.43 -16.29 -17.26
N HIS A 226 25.85 -15.25 -16.55
CA HIS A 226 26.58 -14.13 -17.14
C HIS A 226 27.86 -14.61 -17.87
N ASN A 227 28.67 -15.45 -17.23
CA ASN A 227 29.90 -15.97 -17.80
C ASN A 227 29.61 -16.94 -18.96
N ARG A 228 28.60 -17.80 -18.82
CA ARG A 228 28.17 -18.73 -19.86
C ARG A 228 27.63 -18.00 -21.10
N LEU A 229 26.77 -16.99 -20.91
CA LEU A 229 26.25 -16.17 -22.00
C LEU A 229 27.35 -15.40 -22.70
N LYS A 230 28.31 -14.82 -21.96
CA LYS A 230 29.47 -14.14 -22.54
C LYS A 230 30.31 -15.10 -23.40
N ALA A 231 30.57 -16.30 -22.93
CA ALA A 231 31.30 -17.34 -23.68
C ALA A 231 30.51 -17.78 -24.93
N LEU A 232 29.19 -18.02 -24.80
CA LEU A 232 28.32 -18.36 -25.92
C LEU A 232 28.24 -17.22 -26.95
N PHE A 233 28.15 -15.97 -26.51
CA PHE A 233 28.14 -14.81 -27.40
C PHE A 233 29.44 -14.70 -28.19
N GLN A 234 30.58 -14.97 -27.55
CA GLN A 234 31.90 -14.96 -28.23
C GLN A 234 32.02 -16.09 -29.26
N LYS A 235 31.45 -17.27 -28.97
CA LYS A 235 31.57 -18.48 -29.83
C LYS A 235 30.50 -18.58 -30.92
N HIS A 236 29.25 -18.13 -30.61
CA HIS A 236 28.07 -18.35 -31.47
C HIS A 236 27.19 -17.09 -31.55
N LYS A 237 27.75 -15.99 -32.05
CA LYS A 237 27.07 -14.68 -32.13
C LYS A 237 25.68 -14.73 -32.80
N LEU A 238 25.57 -15.43 -33.94
CA LEU A 238 24.33 -15.55 -34.68
C LEU A 238 23.27 -16.32 -33.92
N THR A 239 23.65 -17.45 -33.32
CA THR A 239 22.71 -18.27 -32.51
C THR A 239 22.18 -17.48 -31.31
N VAL A 240 23.08 -16.76 -30.59
CA VAL A 240 22.67 -15.94 -29.45
C VAL A 240 21.74 -14.82 -29.92
N PHE A 241 22.03 -14.18 -31.07
CA PHE A 241 21.19 -13.13 -31.64
C PHE A 241 19.78 -13.65 -31.98
N ILE A 242 19.69 -14.78 -32.71
CA ILE A 242 18.41 -15.42 -33.06
C ILE A 242 17.64 -15.83 -31.79
N THR A 243 18.30 -16.47 -30.83
CA THR A 243 17.66 -16.87 -29.57
C THR A 243 17.14 -15.68 -28.79
N THR A 244 17.89 -14.57 -28.75
CA THR A 244 17.44 -13.33 -28.08
C THR A 244 16.20 -12.75 -28.78
N ILE A 245 16.16 -12.75 -30.10
CA ILE A 245 14.97 -12.33 -30.87
C ILE A 245 13.78 -13.24 -30.59
N CYS A 246 13.96 -14.56 -30.61
CA CYS A 246 12.89 -15.52 -30.30
C CYS A 246 12.34 -15.31 -28.87
N ILE A 247 13.23 -15.14 -27.89
CA ILE A 247 12.84 -14.84 -26.50
C ILE A 247 12.09 -13.51 -26.44
N PHE A 248 12.55 -12.46 -27.15
CA PHE A 248 11.88 -11.17 -27.20
C PHE A 248 10.44 -11.29 -27.75
N PHE A 249 10.23 -12.00 -28.85
CA PHE A 249 8.88 -12.22 -29.40
C PHE A 249 8.01 -13.07 -28.47
N LEU A 250 8.57 -14.10 -27.85
CA LEU A 250 7.85 -14.94 -26.89
C LEU A 250 7.40 -14.11 -25.67
N VAL A 251 8.31 -13.32 -25.10
CA VAL A 251 8.02 -12.45 -23.96
C VAL A 251 6.97 -11.39 -24.34
N THR A 252 7.12 -10.75 -25.50
CA THR A 252 6.17 -9.75 -26.00
C THR A 252 4.80 -10.35 -26.23
N GLY A 253 4.72 -11.52 -26.87
CA GLY A 253 3.46 -12.23 -27.06
C GLY A 253 2.79 -12.63 -25.74
N THR A 254 3.57 -13.10 -24.77
CA THR A 254 3.09 -13.42 -23.42
C THR A 254 2.55 -12.18 -22.72
N LEU A 255 3.26 -11.05 -22.78
CA LEU A 255 2.83 -9.78 -22.17
C LEU A 255 1.54 -9.26 -22.81
N ILE A 256 1.39 -9.35 -24.13
CA ILE A 256 0.15 -8.99 -24.84
C ILE A 256 -1.00 -9.91 -24.40
N GLY A 257 -0.77 -11.23 -24.30
CA GLY A 257 -1.76 -12.17 -23.78
C GLY A 257 -2.21 -11.83 -22.35
N ILE A 258 -1.25 -11.59 -21.46
CA ILE A 258 -1.51 -11.19 -20.07
C ILE A 258 -2.25 -9.83 -19.99
N TYR A 259 -1.93 -8.88 -20.87
CA TYR A 259 -2.66 -7.61 -20.95
C TYR A 259 -4.13 -7.83 -21.32
N ARG A 260 -4.41 -8.65 -22.35
CA ARG A 260 -5.78 -8.94 -22.82
C ARG A 260 -6.65 -9.63 -21.77
N LEU A 261 -6.08 -10.47 -20.91
CA LEU A 261 -6.82 -11.17 -19.84
C LEU A 261 -7.47 -10.24 -18.81
N LYS A 262 -6.90 -9.05 -18.54
CA LYS A 262 -7.43 -8.07 -17.58
C LYS A 262 -7.23 -6.64 -18.11
N LYS A 263 -7.73 -6.37 -19.33
CA LYS A 263 -7.55 -5.10 -20.05
C LYS A 263 -8.02 -3.91 -19.23
N GLU A 264 -9.24 -3.95 -18.70
CA GLU A 264 -9.81 -2.84 -17.92
C GLU A 264 -8.96 -2.44 -16.72
N SER A 265 -8.39 -3.43 -16.01
CA SER A 265 -7.49 -3.17 -14.87
C SER A 265 -6.16 -2.55 -15.30
N ALA A 266 -5.67 -2.83 -16.51
CA ALA A 266 -4.46 -2.22 -17.04
C ALA A 266 -4.74 -0.79 -17.52
N ASP A 267 -5.83 -0.60 -18.25
CA ASP A 267 -6.26 0.71 -18.76
C ASP A 267 -6.58 1.67 -17.59
N GLY A 268 -7.23 1.15 -16.52
CA GLY A 268 -7.48 1.93 -15.31
C GLY A 268 -6.19 2.41 -14.63
N ARG A 269 -5.17 1.54 -14.53
CA ARG A 269 -3.85 1.96 -13.98
C ARG A 269 -3.15 2.97 -14.88
N TRP A 270 -3.25 2.81 -16.19
CA TRP A 270 -2.70 3.77 -17.14
C TRP A 270 -3.34 5.16 -16.97
N LEU A 271 -4.66 5.21 -16.82
CA LEU A 271 -5.38 6.45 -16.52
C LEU A 271 -4.91 7.06 -15.18
N ILE A 272 -4.77 6.23 -14.13
CA ILE A 272 -4.27 6.69 -12.83
C ILE A 272 -2.88 7.33 -12.99
N TRP A 273 -1.96 6.71 -13.72
CA TRP A 273 -0.62 7.27 -13.93
C TRP A 273 -0.64 8.53 -14.78
N LYS A 274 -1.50 8.60 -15.80
CA LYS A 274 -1.68 9.77 -16.65
C LYS A 274 -2.17 10.99 -15.84
N VAL A 275 -3.18 10.82 -15.01
CA VAL A 275 -3.70 11.86 -14.10
C VAL A 275 -2.67 12.21 -13.02
N SER A 276 -1.98 11.20 -12.46
CA SER A 276 -0.89 11.44 -11.50
C SER A 276 0.26 12.24 -12.11
N PHE A 277 0.58 12.03 -13.38
CA PHE A 277 1.61 12.83 -14.07
C PHE A 277 1.20 14.31 -14.16
N THR A 278 -0.07 14.59 -14.44
CA THR A 278 -0.58 15.98 -14.41
C THR A 278 -0.42 16.59 -13.00
N LEU A 279 -0.69 15.80 -11.95
CA LEU A 279 -0.50 16.25 -10.56
C LEU A 279 0.97 16.50 -10.23
N VAL A 280 1.90 15.64 -10.70
CA VAL A 280 3.35 15.84 -10.55
C VAL A 280 3.81 17.12 -11.25
N THR A 281 3.30 17.42 -12.44
CA THR A 281 3.69 18.65 -13.17
C THR A 281 3.21 19.92 -12.50
N SER A 282 2.12 19.88 -11.75
CA SER A 282 1.66 21.04 -10.95
C SER A 282 2.43 21.23 -9.63
N HIS A 283 2.99 20.15 -9.06
CA HIS A 283 3.76 20.16 -7.80
C HIS A 283 5.09 19.40 -7.95
N PRO A 284 6.03 19.80 -8.83
CA PRO A 284 7.14 18.95 -9.25
C PRO A 284 8.21 18.74 -8.16
N ILE A 285 8.42 19.70 -7.27
CA ILE A 285 9.54 19.69 -6.30
C ILE A 285 9.15 18.98 -5.01
N THR A 286 8.04 19.37 -4.40
CA THR A 286 7.60 18.90 -3.08
C THR A 286 6.46 17.90 -3.13
N GLY A 287 5.77 17.77 -4.27
CA GLY A 287 4.53 17.00 -4.33
C GLY A 287 3.39 17.66 -3.56
N VAL A 288 2.36 16.86 -3.28
CA VAL A 288 1.14 17.31 -2.58
C VAL A 288 1.14 17.04 -1.07
N GLY A 289 2.24 16.51 -0.55
CA GLY A 289 2.38 16.08 0.84
C GLY A 289 2.14 14.58 1.06
N PHE A 290 2.85 14.03 2.04
CA PHE A 290 2.83 12.62 2.34
C PHE A 290 1.44 12.14 2.73
N GLY A 291 0.91 11.16 1.97
CA GLY A 291 -0.38 10.54 2.21
C GLY A 291 -1.60 11.34 1.76
N HIS A 292 -1.43 12.39 0.97
CA HIS A 292 -2.51 13.18 0.40
C HIS A 292 -2.82 12.84 -1.07
N PHE A 293 -2.24 11.74 -1.57
CA PHE A 293 -2.45 11.28 -2.94
C PHE A 293 -3.93 11.20 -3.31
N ALA A 294 -4.76 10.51 -2.51
CA ALA A 294 -6.14 10.21 -2.89
C ALA A 294 -6.98 11.47 -3.09
N GLY A 295 -6.95 12.42 -2.14
CA GLY A 295 -7.69 13.67 -2.25
C GLY A 295 -7.23 14.52 -3.44
N ALA A 296 -5.91 14.73 -3.56
CA ALA A 296 -5.33 15.50 -4.66
C ALA A 296 -5.59 14.84 -6.04
N TYR A 297 -5.54 13.50 -6.10
CA TYR A 297 -5.87 12.76 -7.30
C TYR A 297 -7.33 12.98 -7.73
N GLY A 298 -8.29 12.90 -6.79
CA GLY A 298 -9.70 13.09 -7.09
C GLY A 298 -9.99 14.48 -7.67
N GLU A 299 -9.38 15.53 -7.11
CA GLU A 299 -9.47 16.90 -7.63
C GLU A 299 -8.86 17.02 -9.04
N THR A 300 -7.67 16.43 -9.23
CA THR A 300 -6.98 16.45 -10.53
C THR A 300 -7.74 15.67 -11.58
N GLN A 301 -8.33 14.52 -11.23
CA GLN A 301 -9.17 13.73 -12.15
C GLN A 301 -10.42 14.51 -12.55
N ALA A 302 -11.06 15.22 -11.61
CA ALA A 302 -12.20 16.07 -11.94
C ALA A 302 -11.82 17.19 -12.93
N ALA A 303 -10.66 17.84 -12.73
CA ALA A 303 -10.13 18.84 -13.65
C ALA A 303 -9.77 18.23 -15.02
N TYR A 304 -9.18 17.03 -15.02
CA TYR A 304 -8.83 16.30 -16.25
C TYR A 304 -10.05 16.03 -17.13
N PHE A 305 -11.17 15.60 -16.55
CA PHE A 305 -12.41 15.36 -17.30
C PHE A 305 -13.25 16.63 -17.54
N ALA A 306 -12.90 17.75 -16.92
CA ALA A 306 -13.54 19.04 -17.16
C ALA A 306 -12.95 19.78 -18.36
N ALA A 307 -11.65 19.63 -18.63
CA ALA A 307 -10.91 20.45 -19.59
C ALA A 307 -11.31 20.17 -21.04
N GLU A 308 -11.52 18.89 -21.41
CA GLU A 308 -11.84 18.46 -22.78
C GLU A 308 -12.69 17.18 -22.76
N LYS A 309 -13.37 16.90 -23.88
CA LYS A 309 -14.05 15.62 -24.08
C LYS A 309 -13.00 14.51 -24.19
N ARG A 310 -13.01 13.59 -23.22
CA ARG A 310 -12.07 12.47 -23.15
C ARG A 310 -12.63 11.23 -23.86
N PRO A 311 -11.76 10.29 -24.26
CA PRO A 311 -12.21 9.03 -24.85
C PRO A 311 -13.17 8.30 -23.91
N ALA A 312 -14.26 7.73 -24.41
CA ALA A 312 -15.24 6.98 -23.63
C ALA A 312 -14.59 5.81 -22.84
N GLY A 313 -13.53 5.21 -23.36
CA GLY A 313 -12.77 4.18 -22.66
C GLY A 313 -12.09 4.68 -21.38
N GLU A 314 -11.62 5.92 -21.34
CA GLU A 314 -11.04 6.52 -20.11
C GLU A 314 -12.14 6.84 -19.09
N GLU A 315 -13.28 7.37 -19.54
CA GLU A 315 -14.42 7.59 -18.65
C GLU A 315 -14.92 6.29 -18.01
N LEU A 316 -14.95 5.19 -18.77
CA LEU A 316 -15.43 3.89 -18.29
C LEU A 316 -14.52 3.30 -17.20
N VAL A 317 -13.19 3.45 -17.32
CA VAL A 317 -12.23 2.89 -16.37
C VAL A 317 -11.89 3.83 -15.22
N ALA A 318 -12.36 5.07 -15.25
CA ALA A 318 -12.16 6.05 -14.17
C ALA A 318 -12.76 5.53 -12.87
N ASP A 319 -12.01 5.68 -11.77
CA ASP A 319 -12.43 5.29 -10.43
C ASP A 319 -11.80 6.23 -9.39
N ALA A 320 -12.08 6.00 -8.11
CA ALA A 320 -11.57 6.75 -6.96
C ALA A 320 -10.44 5.94 -6.25
N PRO A 321 -9.21 5.94 -6.75
CA PRO A 321 -8.14 5.13 -6.19
C PRO A 321 -7.59 5.75 -4.89
N GLU A 322 -7.31 4.90 -3.90
CA GLU A 322 -6.57 5.29 -2.69
C GLU A 322 -5.06 5.41 -2.95
N THR A 323 -4.55 4.78 -4.02
CA THR A 323 -3.12 4.68 -4.33
C THR A 323 -2.87 4.71 -5.83
N ALA A 324 -1.64 5.07 -6.24
CA ALA A 324 -1.23 5.09 -7.65
C ALA A 324 -1.01 3.70 -8.27
N PHE A 325 -1.09 2.59 -7.50
CA PHE A 325 -0.70 1.24 -7.94
C PHE A 325 0.71 1.15 -8.55
N ASN A 326 1.57 2.09 -8.17
CA ASN A 326 2.98 2.17 -8.50
C ASN A 326 3.64 3.07 -7.45
N GLU A 327 4.52 2.51 -6.62
CA GLU A 327 5.12 3.26 -5.50
C GLU A 327 6.03 4.39 -5.96
N PHE A 328 6.67 4.27 -7.12
CA PHE A 328 7.52 5.35 -7.64
C PHE A 328 6.66 6.56 -8.07
N VAL A 329 5.51 6.31 -8.69
CA VAL A 329 4.53 7.35 -9.01
C VAL A 329 3.96 7.94 -7.72
N GLN A 330 3.58 7.10 -6.74
CA GLN A 330 3.07 7.51 -5.44
C GLN A 330 4.04 8.45 -4.72
N ILE A 331 5.29 8.01 -4.55
CA ILE A 331 6.35 8.81 -3.89
C ILE A 331 6.55 10.14 -4.63
N THR A 332 6.62 10.12 -5.98
CA THR A 332 6.80 11.35 -6.76
C THR A 332 5.64 12.31 -6.57
N THR A 333 4.41 11.80 -6.55
CA THR A 333 3.21 12.62 -6.38
C THR A 333 3.14 13.25 -4.99
N GLU A 334 3.51 12.48 -3.96
CA GLU A 334 3.41 12.91 -2.56
C GLU A 334 4.62 13.74 -2.10
N THR A 335 5.84 13.40 -2.54
CA THR A 335 7.09 14.02 -2.04
C THR A 335 7.91 14.70 -3.13
N GLY A 336 7.38 14.81 -4.33
CA GLY A 336 8.04 15.43 -5.48
C GLY A 336 9.26 14.65 -5.98
N ILE A 337 9.96 15.27 -6.92
CA ILE A 337 11.16 14.68 -7.53
C ILE A 337 12.30 14.50 -6.52
N ILE A 338 12.38 15.36 -5.50
CA ILE A 338 13.43 15.25 -4.46
C ILE A 338 13.22 13.95 -3.67
N GLY A 339 11.99 13.67 -3.22
CA GLY A 339 11.69 12.42 -2.51
C GLY A 339 11.96 11.19 -3.36
N LEU A 340 11.59 11.22 -4.65
CA LEU A 340 11.90 10.13 -5.58
C LEU A 340 13.41 9.90 -5.72
N LEU A 341 14.19 10.95 -5.92
CA LEU A 341 15.66 10.85 -6.08
C LEU A 341 16.33 10.30 -4.81
N LEU A 342 15.90 10.76 -3.64
CA LEU A 342 16.39 10.23 -2.36
C LEU A 342 16.03 8.74 -2.21
N PHE A 343 14.80 8.35 -2.52
CA PHE A 343 14.37 6.96 -2.48
C PHE A 343 15.18 6.08 -3.45
N LEU A 344 15.35 6.51 -4.70
CA LEU A 344 16.18 5.80 -5.69
C LEU A 344 17.64 5.68 -5.23
N THR A 345 18.18 6.71 -4.58
CA THR A 345 19.53 6.67 -4.04
C THR A 345 19.66 5.63 -2.91
N ILE A 346 18.64 5.47 -2.06
CA ILE A 346 18.57 4.38 -1.06
C ILE A 346 18.60 3.02 -1.75
N ILE A 347 17.79 2.82 -2.78
CA ILE A 347 17.70 1.54 -3.51
C ILE A 347 19.04 1.20 -4.18
N ILE A 348 19.64 2.16 -4.88
CA ILE A 348 20.95 1.99 -5.53
C ILE A 348 22.02 1.70 -4.46
N GLY A 349 22.00 2.42 -3.34
CA GLY A 349 22.89 2.20 -2.21
C GLY A 349 22.76 0.80 -1.62
N ALA A 350 21.53 0.30 -1.46
CA ALA A 350 21.24 -1.05 -0.97
C ALA A 350 21.82 -2.13 -1.90
N PHE A 351 21.59 -2.02 -3.22
CA PHE A 351 22.16 -2.96 -4.19
C PHE A 351 23.69 -2.92 -4.24
N LYS A 352 24.29 -1.73 -4.18
CA LYS A 352 25.75 -1.57 -4.10
C LYS A 352 26.30 -2.21 -2.82
N ALA A 353 25.69 -1.92 -1.67
CA ALA A 353 26.10 -2.48 -0.39
C ALA A 353 26.00 -4.02 -0.36
N ALA A 354 24.91 -4.58 -0.86
CA ALA A 354 24.71 -6.03 -0.96
C ALA A 354 25.74 -6.72 -1.88
N ARG A 355 26.15 -6.08 -2.99
CA ARG A 355 27.21 -6.60 -3.88
C ARG A 355 28.58 -6.65 -3.24
N HIS A 356 28.89 -5.71 -2.36
CA HIS A 356 30.17 -5.68 -1.63
C HIS A 356 30.14 -6.56 -0.37
N SER A 357 29.00 -7.16 -0.05
CA SER A 357 28.89 -8.11 1.05
C SER A 357 29.46 -9.47 0.61
N ASN A 358 30.46 -9.97 1.36
CA ASN A 358 30.98 -11.32 1.19
C ASN A 358 30.02 -12.41 1.74
N SER A 359 28.76 -12.05 2.03
CA SER A 359 27.77 -12.98 2.56
C SER A 359 27.28 -13.94 1.46
N LYS A 360 27.36 -15.23 1.73
CA LYS A 360 26.74 -16.28 0.86
C LYS A 360 25.23 -16.04 0.65
N ALA A 361 24.58 -15.39 1.60
CA ALA A 361 23.15 -15.08 1.53
C ALA A 361 22.83 -13.85 0.68
N ALA A 362 23.82 -13.07 0.23
CA ALA A 362 23.61 -11.81 -0.50
C ALA A 362 22.75 -11.98 -1.77
N THR A 363 22.93 -13.07 -2.50
CA THR A 363 22.18 -13.36 -3.73
C THR A 363 20.67 -13.51 -3.46
N GLY A 364 20.31 -14.26 -2.42
CA GLY A 364 18.89 -14.42 -2.03
C GLY A 364 18.26 -13.08 -1.62
N MET A 365 18.99 -12.26 -0.83
CA MET A 365 18.55 -10.94 -0.41
C MET A 365 18.35 -9.97 -1.59
N VAL A 366 19.32 -9.92 -2.51
CA VAL A 366 19.24 -9.10 -3.72
C VAL A 366 18.06 -9.53 -4.59
N GLY A 367 17.85 -10.85 -4.75
CA GLY A 367 16.68 -11.38 -5.45
C GLY A 367 15.36 -10.97 -4.81
N SER A 368 15.26 -11.05 -3.47
CA SER A 368 14.06 -10.66 -2.72
C SER A 368 13.79 -9.17 -2.77
N LEU A 369 14.81 -8.34 -2.63
CA LEU A 369 14.67 -6.89 -2.77
C LEU A 369 14.25 -6.51 -4.20
N ALA A 370 14.84 -7.14 -5.22
CA ALA A 370 14.47 -6.90 -6.61
C ALA A 370 13.02 -7.35 -6.89
N ALA A 371 12.61 -8.52 -6.39
CA ALA A 371 11.22 -8.98 -6.50
C ALA A 371 10.25 -7.99 -5.84
N PHE A 372 10.55 -7.54 -4.63
CA PHE A 372 9.73 -6.56 -3.93
C PHE A 372 9.58 -5.24 -4.72
N LEU A 373 10.68 -4.72 -5.28
CA LEU A 373 10.67 -3.48 -6.06
C LEU A 373 9.93 -3.62 -7.39
N VAL A 374 10.07 -4.76 -8.08
CA VAL A 374 9.27 -5.04 -9.29
C VAL A 374 7.79 -5.12 -8.94
N PHE A 375 7.43 -5.76 -7.82
CA PHE A 375 6.05 -5.77 -7.34
C PHE A 375 5.55 -4.35 -7.04
N ALA A 376 6.39 -3.49 -6.46
CA ALA A 376 6.10 -2.09 -6.15
C ALA A 376 5.84 -1.22 -7.40
N CYS A 377 6.38 -1.59 -8.58
CA CYS A 377 6.04 -0.93 -9.85
C CYS A 377 4.59 -1.16 -10.30
N PHE A 378 3.93 -2.21 -9.79
CA PHE A 378 2.59 -2.62 -10.24
C PHE A 378 1.58 -2.76 -9.11
N SER A 379 1.91 -2.33 -7.89
CA SER A 379 1.10 -2.49 -6.69
C SER A 379 1.38 -1.38 -5.68
N TYR A 380 0.87 -1.54 -4.46
CA TYR A 380 0.93 -0.55 -3.38
C TYR A 380 1.48 -1.13 -2.05
N PRO A 381 2.67 -1.79 -2.06
CA PRO A 381 3.20 -2.44 -0.85
C PRO A 381 3.51 -1.47 0.30
N PHE A 382 3.78 -0.19 0.04
CA PHE A 382 4.06 0.80 1.09
C PHE A 382 2.80 1.32 1.79
N ASN A 383 1.61 1.01 1.26
CA ASN A 383 0.33 1.25 1.94
C ASN A 383 -0.14 0.04 2.78
N VAL A 384 0.68 -1.00 2.90
CA VAL A 384 0.37 -2.24 3.62
C VAL A 384 1.44 -2.50 4.66
N LEU A 385 1.11 -2.26 5.94
CA LEU A 385 2.07 -2.29 7.05
C LEU A 385 2.96 -3.56 7.10
N PRO A 386 2.44 -4.80 6.97
CA PRO A 386 3.31 -5.98 6.94
C PRO A 386 4.33 -5.99 5.81
N LEU A 387 3.99 -5.43 4.65
CA LEU A 387 4.91 -5.31 3.51
C LEU A 387 5.96 -4.22 3.75
N LEU A 388 5.60 -3.12 4.42
CA LEU A 388 6.58 -2.11 4.88
C LEU A 388 7.57 -2.71 5.87
N VAL A 389 7.09 -3.47 6.86
CA VAL A 389 7.96 -4.16 7.83
C VAL A 389 8.91 -5.12 7.12
N LEU A 390 8.40 -5.89 6.15
CA LEU A 390 9.21 -6.78 5.32
C LEU A 390 10.25 -6.01 4.50
N PHE A 391 9.87 -4.89 3.87
CA PHE A 391 10.79 -4.04 3.11
C PHE A 391 11.92 -3.51 3.99
N MET A 392 11.62 -3.04 5.21
CA MET A 392 12.65 -2.57 6.16
C MET A 392 13.61 -3.69 6.57
N LEU A 393 13.11 -4.93 6.71
CA LEU A 393 13.97 -6.10 6.93
C LEU A 393 14.91 -6.35 5.73
N LEU A 394 14.38 -6.39 4.51
CA LEU A 394 15.16 -6.61 3.29
C LEU A 394 16.22 -5.52 3.10
N LEU A 395 15.86 -4.26 3.35
CA LEU A 395 16.76 -3.12 3.24
C LEU A 395 17.89 -3.19 4.29
N ALA A 396 17.55 -3.49 5.55
CA ALA A 396 18.51 -3.60 6.65
C ALA A 396 19.53 -4.72 6.43
N GLN A 397 19.14 -5.81 5.77
CA GLN A 397 20.04 -6.95 5.46
C GLN A 397 21.07 -6.61 4.38
N CYS A 398 20.80 -5.64 3.50
CA CYS A 398 21.73 -5.23 2.44
C CYS A 398 22.98 -4.51 2.99
N THR A 399 22.94 -4.03 4.22
CA THR A 399 24.02 -3.19 4.77
C THR A 399 25.10 -4.05 5.43
N PRO A 400 26.37 -3.92 5.02
CA PRO A 400 27.46 -4.69 5.61
C PRO A 400 27.71 -4.34 7.08
N MET A 401 28.12 -5.33 7.85
CA MET A 401 28.54 -5.14 9.23
C MET A 401 29.92 -4.45 9.29
N GLN A 402 29.99 -3.35 10.05
CA GLN A 402 31.27 -2.70 10.38
C GLN A 402 31.32 -2.46 11.89
N PRO A 403 32.48 -2.71 12.53
CA PRO A 403 32.69 -2.40 13.94
C PRO A 403 32.63 -0.89 14.17
N GLY A 404 32.02 -0.47 15.26
CA GLY A 404 31.81 0.94 15.59
C GLY A 404 32.03 1.25 17.08
N SER A 405 31.64 2.45 17.50
CA SER A 405 31.70 2.89 18.90
C SER A 405 30.52 2.37 19.70
N ARG A 406 30.81 1.82 20.90
CA ARG A 406 29.76 1.38 21.86
C ARG A 406 28.88 2.54 22.32
N TRP A 407 29.49 3.65 22.64
CA TRP A 407 28.84 4.85 23.13
C TRP A 407 27.89 5.43 22.09
N LEU A 408 28.35 5.63 20.86
CA LEU A 408 27.52 6.15 19.77
C LEU A 408 26.35 5.23 19.46
N SER A 409 26.60 3.92 19.41
CA SER A 409 25.55 2.93 19.15
C SER A 409 24.53 2.87 20.30
N GLY A 410 24.99 2.80 21.55
CA GLY A 410 24.13 2.74 22.72
C GLY A 410 23.27 4.00 22.87
N ILE A 411 23.88 5.17 22.79
CA ILE A 411 23.17 6.47 22.86
C ILE A 411 22.14 6.57 21.74
N PHE A 412 22.52 6.27 20.48
CA PHE A 412 21.60 6.32 19.34
C PHE A 412 20.35 5.47 19.56
N TYR A 413 20.49 4.19 19.98
CA TYR A 413 19.33 3.33 20.21
C TYR A 413 18.51 3.75 21.43
N THR A 414 19.11 4.31 22.45
CA THR A 414 18.40 4.87 23.59
C THR A 414 17.53 6.05 23.17
N PHE A 415 18.10 6.99 22.39
CA PHE A 415 17.32 8.12 21.87
C PHE A 415 16.31 7.71 20.79
N LEU A 416 16.63 6.71 19.95
CA LEU A 416 15.71 6.19 18.96
C LEU A 416 14.47 5.55 19.60
N PHE A 417 14.60 5.02 20.81
CA PHE A 417 13.49 4.42 21.53
C PHE A 417 12.50 5.45 22.13
N LEU A 418 12.92 6.68 22.39
CA LEU A 418 12.04 7.71 22.93
C LEU A 418 10.79 7.95 22.05
N PRO A 419 10.91 8.19 20.73
CA PRO A 419 9.75 8.29 19.85
C PRO A 419 8.86 7.04 19.89
N VAL A 420 9.47 5.85 19.95
CA VAL A 420 8.71 4.59 20.04
C VAL A 420 7.83 4.57 21.26
N TYR A 421 8.38 4.91 22.42
CA TYR A 421 7.64 4.94 23.67
C TYR A 421 6.46 5.91 23.60
N PHE A 422 6.71 7.16 23.22
CA PHE A 422 5.64 8.18 23.17
C PHE A 422 4.58 7.91 22.08
N LEU A 423 5.00 7.48 20.90
CA LEU A 423 4.09 7.25 19.79
C LEU A 423 3.28 5.96 19.93
N ALA A 424 3.83 4.93 20.58
CA ALA A 424 3.19 3.64 20.67
C ALA A 424 2.36 3.46 21.96
N THR A 425 2.74 4.07 23.09
CA THR A 425 2.01 3.94 24.37
C THR A 425 0.69 4.72 24.38
N GLY A 426 0.60 5.86 23.69
CA GLY A 426 -0.61 6.70 23.64
C GLY A 426 -1.74 6.16 22.75
N GLN A 427 -1.62 4.94 22.20
CA GLN A 427 -2.57 4.42 21.21
C GLN A 427 -3.79 3.69 21.83
N GLN A 428 -3.83 3.50 23.13
CA GLN A 428 -4.89 2.70 23.76
C GLN A 428 -6.28 3.35 23.61
N GLU A 429 -6.38 4.66 23.84
CA GLU A 429 -7.64 5.40 23.66
C GLU A 429 -8.12 5.34 22.22
N ARG A 430 -7.18 5.46 21.29
CA ARG A 430 -7.47 5.38 19.86
C ARG A 430 -7.91 3.96 19.45
N GLU A 431 -7.28 2.89 19.97
CA GLU A 431 -7.73 1.51 19.76
C GLU A 431 -9.19 1.33 20.22
N GLN A 432 -9.54 1.88 21.39
CA GLN A 432 -10.91 1.86 21.89
C GLN A 432 -11.87 2.68 21.02
N ALA A 433 -11.42 3.84 20.52
CA ALA A 433 -12.21 4.66 19.60
C ALA A 433 -12.55 3.90 18.32
N TYR A 434 -11.59 3.18 17.73
CA TYR A 434 -11.84 2.33 16.55
C TYR A 434 -12.85 1.21 16.85
N LYS A 435 -12.74 0.53 17.99
CA LYS A 435 -13.69 -0.52 18.39
C LYS A 435 -15.10 0.05 18.56
N ARG A 436 -15.21 1.24 19.18
CA ARG A 436 -16.50 1.94 19.32
C ARG A 436 -17.05 2.35 17.95
N TRP A 437 -16.22 2.92 17.09
CA TRP A 437 -16.63 3.26 15.73
C TRP A 437 -17.17 2.03 14.99
N LYS A 438 -16.45 0.90 15.05
CA LYS A 438 -16.88 -0.35 14.41
C LYS A 438 -18.22 -0.85 14.95
N SER A 439 -18.49 -0.71 16.24
CA SER A 439 -19.79 -1.06 16.83
C SER A 439 -20.90 -0.07 16.41
N GLU A 440 -20.60 1.22 16.30
CA GLU A 440 -21.56 2.24 15.87
C GLU A 440 -21.89 2.15 14.37
N GLN A 441 -21.02 1.59 13.54
CA GLN A 441 -21.31 1.33 12.12
C GLN A 441 -22.56 0.48 11.90
N ILE A 442 -22.95 -0.35 12.87
CA ILE A 442 -24.19 -1.14 12.82
C ILE A 442 -25.40 -0.18 12.79
N TYR A 443 -25.42 0.81 13.70
CA TYR A 443 -26.50 1.79 13.77
C TYR A 443 -26.48 2.76 12.57
N PHE A 444 -25.31 3.14 12.11
CA PHE A 444 -25.15 3.91 10.87
C PHE A 444 -25.75 3.18 9.67
N ASN A 445 -25.47 1.89 9.50
CA ASN A 445 -26.01 1.06 8.43
C ASN A 445 -27.53 0.84 8.54
N MET A 446 -28.06 0.84 9.77
CA MET A 446 -29.49 0.84 10.05
C MET A 446 -30.15 2.22 9.89
N GLN A 447 -29.38 3.25 9.50
CA GLN A 447 -29.83 4.65 9.33
C GLN A 447 -30.38 5.30 10.63
N ILE A 448 -29.92 4.86 11.79
CA ILE A 448 -30.28 5.45 13.09
C ILE A 448 -29.30 6.60 13.37
N PHE A 449 -29.44 7.69 12.60
CA PHE A 449 -28.45 8.77 12.54
C PHE A 449 -28.44 9.64 13.82
N GLU A 450 -29.58 9.88 14.46
CA GLU A 450 -29.70 10.70 15.67
C GLU A 450 -28.83 10.15 16.82
N ARG A 451 -28.84 8.82 16.99
CA ARG A 451 -27.97 8.15 17.99
C ARG A 451 -26.51 8.19 17.56
N THR A 452 -26.25 7.93 16.28
CA THR A 452 -24.90 7.77 15.74
C THR A 452 -24.13 9.08 15.77
N VAL A 453 -24.77 10.21 15.47
CA VAL A 453 -24.12 11.53 15.39
C VAL A 453 -23.49 11.95 16.72
N ASP A 454 -24.16 11.71 17.85
CA ASP A 454 -23.64 12.07 19.18
C ASP A 454 -22.42 11.24 19.56
N ASN A 455 -22.42 9.96 19.21
CA ASN A 455 -21.29 9.08 19.45
C ASN A 455 -20.11 9.42 18.52
N TYR A 456 -20.37 9.72 17.23
CA TYR A 456 -19.32 10.14 16.30
C TYR A 456 -18.70 11.48 16.70
N LYS A 457 -19.47 12.43 17.24
CA LYS A 457 -18.94 13.67 17.79
C LYS A 457 -17.89 13.43 18.89
N LYS A 458 -18.11 12.43 19.77
CA LYS A 458 -17.14 12.06 20.82
C LYS A 458 -15.89 11.38 20.26
N LEU A 459 -16.02 10.63 19.14
CA LEU A 459 -14.92 9.93 18.48
C LEU A 459 -14.10 10.81 17.56
N TYR A 460 -14.66 11.91 17.07
CA TYR A 460 -14.04 12.80 16.08
C TYR A 460 -12.61 13.26 16.46
N PRO A 461 -12.31 13.71 17.69
CA PRO A 461 -10.94 14.14 18.01
C PRO A 461 -9.88 13.05 17.82
N LEU A 462 -10.25 11.77 17.97
CA LEU A 462 -9.36 10.61 17.87
C LEU A 462 -9.29 10.02 16.46
N LEU A 463 -10.33 10.24 15.63
CA LEU A 463 -10.50 9.59 14.33
C LEU A 463 -10.58 10.57 13.14
N LYS A 464 -10.35 11.87 13.34
CA LYS A 464 -10.44 12.91 12.32
C LYS A 464 -9.46 12.76 11.14
N ASP A 465 -8.48 11.87 11.24
CA ASP A 465 -7.56 11.52 10.18
C ASP A 465 -7.99 10.28 9.35
N GLN A 466 -9.19 9.75 9.64
CA GLN A 466 -9.74 8.59 8.94
C GLN A 466 -10.82 9.02 7.94
N PRO A 467 -10.56 9.00 6.63
CA PRO A 467 -11.51 9.51 5.64
C PRO A 467 -12.86 8.80 5.66
N ALA A 468 -12.88 7.48 5.92
CA ALA A 468 -14.13 6.74 6.04
C ALA A 468 -14.95 7.15 7.26
N PHE A 469 -14.31 7.44 8.39
CA PHE A 469 -15.00 7.96 9.58
C PHE A 469 -15.58 9.36 9.32
N LEU A 470 -14.77 10.25 8.73
CA LEU A 470 -15.22 11.62 8.39
C LEU A 470 -16.40 11.59 7.41
N PHE A 471 -16.37 10.71 6.43
CA PHE A 471 -17.49 10.51 5.49
C PHE A 471 -18.78 10.09 6.21
N GLU A 472 -18.70 9.07 7.07
CA GLU A 472 -19.86 8.59 7.84
C GLU A 472 -20.38 9.67 8.80
N TYR A 473 -19.49 10.38 9.49
CA TYR A 473 -19.86 11.45 10.39
C TYR A 473 -20.50 12.63 9.66
N GLY A 474 -19.92 13.05 8.54
CA GLY A 474 -20.52 14.07 7.67
C GLY A 474 -21.91 13.67 7.17
N GLN A 475 -22.09 12.39 6.80
CA GLN A 475 -23.41 11.89 6.39
C GLN A 475 -24.43 11.91 7.54
N CYS A 476 -24.02 11.52 8.77
CA CYS A 476 -24.90 11.62 9.94
C CYS A 476 -25.34 13.05 10.19
N LEU A 477 -24.41 14.01 10.17
CA LEU A 477 -24.71 15.44 10.34
C LEU A 477 -25.68 15.95 9.26
N SER A 478 -25.47 15.57 8.00
CA SER A 478 -26.36 15.89 6.90
C SER A 478 -27.80 15.38 7.15
N ARG A 479 -27.92 14.13 7.62
CA ARG A 479 -29.21 13.46 7.84
C ARG A 479 -29.94 13.96 9.09
N THR A 480 -29.21 14.52 10.07
CA THR A 480 -29.76 15.10 11.31
C THR A 480 -29.98 16.62 11.23
N GLY A 481 -30.00 17.20 10.01
CA GLY A 481 -30.35 18.61 9.81
C GLY A 481 -29.25 19.60 10.16
N GLN A 482 -27.98 19.20 10.09
CA GLN A 482 -26.79 20.03 10.37
C GLN A 482 -25.92 20.19 9.10
N PRO A 483 -26.45 20.73 7.98
CA PRO A 483 -25.77 20.74 6.68
C PRO A 483 -24.46 21.56 6.66
N GLU A 484 -24.38 22.68 7.39
CA GLU A 484 -23.17 23.50 7.46
C GLU A 484 -22.03 22.74 8.12
N THR A 485 -22.28 22.14 9.31
CA THR A 485 -21.29 21.36 10.05
C THR A 485 -20.88 20.12 9.24
N SER A 486 -21.85 19.48 8.58
CA SER A 486 -21.60 18.36 7.68
C SER A 486 -20.60 18.74 6.58
N ASN A 487 -20.78 19.89 5.93
CA ASN A 487 -19.89 20.34 4.86
C ASN A 487 -18.47 20.61 5.36
N LEU A 488 -18.29 21.11 6.58
CA LEU A 488 -16.95 21.28 7.17
C LEU A 488 -16.24 19.93 7.34
N ILE A 489 -16.92 18.94 7.90
CA ILE A 489 -16.36 17.57 8.10
C ILE A 489 -16.11 16.88 6.75
N LEU A 490 -16.99 17.05 5.77
CA LEU A 490 -16.84 16.46 4.44
C LEU A 490 -15.70 17.13 3.65
N GLU A 491 -15.41 18.42 3.87
CA GLU A 491 -14.24 19.06 3.26
C GLU A 491 -12.94 18.47 3.81
N GLU A 492 -12.84 18.22 5.13
CA GLU A 492 -11.70 17.47 5.70
C GLU A 492 -11.58 16.06 5.08
N ALA A 493 -12.71 15.35 4.90
CA ALA A 493 -12.72 14.04 4.26
C ALA A 493 -12.21 14.10 2.81
N SER A 494 -12.56 15.15 2.07
CA SER A 494 -12.18 15.31 0.65
C SER A 494 -10.69 15.52 0.44
N GLN A 495 -9.97 16.06 1.43
CA GLN A 495 -8.51 16.20 1.38
C GLN A 495 -7.79 14.82 1.46
N LEU A 496 -8.46 13.81 2.01
CA LEU A 496 -7.89 12.47 2.25
C LEU A 496 -8.47 11.39 1.34
N SER A 497 -9.52 11.69 0.56
CA SER A 497 -10.27 10.70 -0.23
C SER A 497 -10.70 11.24 -1.59
N ALA A 498 -10.64 10.39 -2.61
CA ALA A 498 -11.16 10.65 -3.94
C ALA A 498 -12.64 10.22 -4.12
N ASP A 499 -13.36 9.84 -3.06
CA ASP A 499 -14.73 9.33 -3.20
C ASP A 499 -15.69 10.46 -3.61
N PRO A 500 -16.32 10.39 -4.81
CA PRO A 500 -17.29 11.41 -5.27
C PRO A 500 -18.55 11.50 -4.40
N MET A 501 -18.84 10.49 -3.57
CA MET A 501 -19.97 10.54 -2.65
C MET A 501 -19.84 11.66 -1.62
N ILE A 502 -18.61 12.04 -1.25
CA ILE A 502 -18.34 13.19 -0.39
C ILE A 502 -18.93 14.45 -1.02
N ARG A 503 -18.60 14.72 -2.28
CA ARG A 503 -19.09 15.88 -3.03
C ARG A 503 -20.61 15.81 -3.28
N ASN A 504 -21.18 14.60 -3.46
CA ASN A 504 -22.63 14.42 -3.58
C ASN A 504 -23.38 14.81 -2.30
N ILE A 505 -22.86 14.44 -1.12
CA ILE A 505 -23.49 14.83 0.16
C ILE A 505 -23.35 16.33 0.37
N MET A 506 -22.20 16.93 0.09
CA MET A 506 -22.02 18.38 0.14
C MET A 506 -22.99 19.12 -0.78
N GLY A 507 -23.19 18.61 -2.01
CA GLY A 507 -24.17 19.16 -2.96
C GLY A 507 -25.60 19.11 -2.42
N LYS A 508 -26.01 18.01 -1.80
CA LYS A 508 -27.31 17.88 -1.12
C LYS A 508 -27.45 18.86 0.04
N ASN A 509 -26.40 19.05 0.84
CA ASN A 509 -26.40 20.01 1.92
C ASN A 509 -26.58 21.45 1.40
N TYR A 510 -25.85 21.83 0.34
CA TYR A 510 -26.03 23.12 -0.31
C TYR A 510 -27.43 23.29 -0.90
N GLN A 511 -28.01 22.24 -1.49
CA GLN A 511 -29.39 22.24 -1.99
C GLN A 511 -30.39 22.46 -0.85
N THR A 512 -30.26 21.76 0.28
CA THR A 512 -31.07 21.96 1.48
C THR A 512 -31.00 23.41 1.99
N MET A 513 -29.83 24.03 1.91
CA MET A 513 -29.60 25.45 2.26
C MET A 513 -30.05 26.42 1.16
N LYS A 514 -30.62 25.93 0.05
CA LYS A 514 -30.99 26.71 -1.15
C LYS A 514 -29.82 27.44 -1.82
N GLN A 515 -28.61 26.96 -1.60
CA GLN A 515 -27.36 27.46 -2.20
C GLN A 515 -27.11 26.71 -3.53
N TYR A 516 -27.98 26.90 -4.52
CA TYR A 516 -27.99 26.11 -5.76
C TYR A 516 -26.71 26.22 -6.59
N THR A 517 -26.02 27.37 -6.57
CA THR A 517 -24.73 27.53 -7.28
C THR A 517 -23.64 26.63 -6.69
N GLN A 518 -23.53 26.54 -5.35
CA GLN A 518 -22.60 25.64 -4.68
C GLN A 518 -23.00 24.18 -4.87
N ALA A 519 -24.31 23.87 -4.85
CA ALA A 519 -24.82 22.54 -5.12
C ALA A 519 -24.47 22.08 -6.54
N GLU A 520 -24.68 22.94 -7.56
CA GLU A 520 -24.27 22.70 -8.95
C GLU A 520 -22.78 22.37 -9.06
N SER A 521 -21.94 23.21 -8.46
CA SER A 521 -20.47 23.01 -8.44
C SER A 521 -20.08 21.66 -7.84
N ALA A 522 -20.68 21.30 -6.69
CA ALA A 522 -20.37 20.04 -6.00
C ALA A 522 -20.81 18.80 -6.82
N PHE A 523 -22.01 18.80 -7.40
CA PHE A 523 -22.50 17.69 -8.22
C PHE A 523 -21.72 17.56 -9.54
N LEU A 524 -21.41 18.68 -10.21
CA LEU A 524 -20.57 18.66 -11.41
C LEU A 524 -19.18 18.12 -11.10
N LYS A 525 -18.57 18.53 -9.97
CA LYS A 525 -17.29 18.00 -9.54
C LYS A 525 -17.36 16.47 -9.30
N ALA A 526 -18.38 15.99 -8.58
CA ALA A 526 -18.59 14.56 -8.36
C ALA A 526 -18.74 13.79 -9.67
N SER A 527 -19.49 14.33 -10.65
CA SER A 527 -19.70 13.70 -11.96
C SER A 527 -18.41 13.62 -12.79
N ARG A 528 -17.47 14.57 -12.60
CA ARG A 528 -16.19 14.62 -13.27
C ARG A 528 -15.12 13.78 -12.56
N MET A 529 -15.23 13.61 -11.22
CA MET A 529 -14.33 12.72 -10.48
C MET A 529 -14.46 11.27 -10.97
N VAL A 530 -15.67 10.76 -11.16
CA VAL A 530 -15.90 9.38 -11.67
C VAL A 530 -17.02 9.42 -12.72
N PRO A 531 -16.69 9.72 -14.00
CA PRO A 531 -17.68 9.99 -15.04
C PRO A 531 -18.63 8.85 -15.37
N ASN A 532 -18.28 7.60 -15.07
CA ASN A 532 -19.14 6.43 -15.31
C ASN A 532 -20.22 6.23 -14.25
N ARG A 533 -20.23 7.01 -13.15
CA ARG A 533 -21.30 6.95 -12.13
C ARG A 533 -22.45 7.88 -12.52
N LEU A 534 -23.67 7.34 -12.59
CA LEU A 534 -24.86 8.10 -12.97
C LEU A 534 -25.41 8.98 -11.84
N TYR A 535 -25.16 8.60 -10.58
CA TYR A 535 -25.77 9.23 -9.42
C TYR A 535 -25.51 10.75 -9.29
N PRO A 536 -24.30 11.28 -9.56
CA PRO A 536 -24.09 12.73 -9.52
C PRO A 536 -24.92 13.49 -10.55
N LEU A 537 -25.08 12.94 -11.78
CA LEU A 537 -25.92 13.54 -12.82
C LEU A 537 -27.41 13.47 -12.47
N TYR A 538 -27.85 12.39 -11.83
CA TYR A 538 -29.19 12.24 -11.32
C TYR A 538 -29.53 13.32 -10.29
N LEU A 539 -28.64 13.55 -9.31
CA LEU A 539 -28.80 14.62 -8.32
C LEU A 539 -28.80 16.01 -8.95
N LEU A 540 -27.94 16.23 -9.92
CA LEU A 540 -27.84 17.49 -10.64
C LEU A 540 -29.14 17.81 -11.41
N ALA A 541 -29.71 16.84 -12.12
CA ALA A 541 -30.95 17.01 -12.85
C ALA A 541 -32.14 17.32 -11.90
N GLN A 542 -32.21 16.63 -10.75
CA GLN A 542 -33.21 16.89 -9.73
C GLN A 542 -33.08 18.30 -9.14
N MET A 543 -31.85 18.73 -8.82
CA MET A 543 -31.56 20.06 -8.30
C MET A 543 -31.94 21.16 -9.29
N TYR A 544 -31.66 21.00 -10.60
CA TYR A 544 -32.06 21.95 -11.63
C TYR A 544 -33.58 22.05 -11.76
N ASN A 545 -34.28 20.90 -11.67
CA ASN A 545 -35.76 20.91 -11.68
C ASN A 545 -36.33 21.65 -10.46
N GLU A 546 -35.80 21.38 -9.27
CA GLU A 546 -36.22 22.06 -8.02
C GLU A 546 -35.94 23.56 -8.05
N SER A 547 -34.81 23.99 -8.63
CA SER A 547 -34.44 25.40 -8.74
C SER A 547 -35.08 26.13 -9.92
N GLY A 548 -35.98 25.48 -10.69
CA GLY A 548 -36.67 26.05 -11.84
C GLY A 548 -35.80 26.23 -13.10
N GLN A 549 -34.60 25.64 -13.15
CA GLN A 549 -33.71 25.67 -14.31
C GLN A 549 -34.06 24.54 -15.30
N ILE A 550 -35.25 24.61 -15.87
CA ILE A 550 -35.90 23.53 -16.64
C ILE A 550 -35.03 23.03 -17.81
N ASP A 551 -34.45 23.92 -18.61
CA ASP A 551 -33.61 23.56 -19.76
C ASP A 551 -32.38 22.75 -19.35
N LYS A 552 -31.75 23.16 -18.22
CA LYS A 552 -30.62 22.41 -17.66
C LYS A 552 -31.05 21.06 -17.08
N ALA A 553 -32.24 20.97 -16.48
CA ALA A 553 -32.78 19.71 -15.96
C ALA A 553 -32.96 18.70 -17.11
N ILE A 554 -33.62 19.12 -18.21
CA ILE A 554 -33.86 18.27 -19.38
C ILE A 554 -32.56 17.84 -20.05
N SER A 555 -31.61 18.78 -20.26
CA SER A 555 -30.33 18.47 -20.90
C SER A 555 -29.47 17.51 -20.06
N THR A 556 -29.46 17.68 -18.73
CA THR A 556 -28.74 16.78 -17.81
C THR A 556 -29.40 15.39 -17.74
N ALA A 557 -30.74 15.33 -17.72
CA ALA A 557 -31.49 14.07 -17.77
C ALA A 557 -31.21 13.29 -19.06
N ARG A 558 -31.18 13.96 -20.22
CA ARG A 558 -30.82 13.33 -21.51
C ARG A 558 -29.39 12.80 -21.50
N LEU A 559 -28.43 13.59 -20.99
CA LEU A 559 -27.04 13.15 -20.83
C LEU A 559 -26.93 11.88 -19.97
N LEU A 560 -27.69 11.79 -18.86
CA LEU A 560 -27.73 10.59 -18.02
C LEU A 560 -28.26 9.37 -18.77
N LEU A 561 -29.33 9.55 -19.56
CA LEU A 561 -29.94 8.45 -20.32
C LEU A 561 -29.00 7.87 -21.38
N GLU A 562 -28.19 8.73 -22.02
CA GLU A 562 -27.19 8.32 -23.02
C GLU A 562 -26.00 7.57 -22.41
N LYS A 563 -25.69 7.81 -21.13
CA LYS A 563 -24.55 7.16 -20.47
C LYS A 563 -24.82 5.69 -20.14
N ALA A 564 -23.84 4.84 -20.50
CA ALA A 564 -23.81 3.45 -20.06
C ALA A 564 -23.14 3.38 -18.68
N PRO A 565 -23.77 2.81 -17.64
CA PRO A 565 -23.13 2.61 -16.35
C PRO A 565 -22.07 1.50 -16.47
N LYS A 566 -20.93 1.65 -15.75
CA LYS A 566 -19.88 0.62 -15.68
C LYS A 566 -20.41 -0.70 -15.12
N VAL A 567 -21.30 -0.63 -14.14
CA VAL A 567 -21.98 -1.78 -13.53
C VAL A 567 -23.48 -1.52 -13.58
N PRO A 568 -24.22 -2.18 -14.47
CA PRO A 568 -25.68 -2.14 -14.48
C PRO A 568 -26.24 -2.67 -13.15
N SER A 569 -27.24 -2.00 -12.60
CA SER A 569 -27.90 -2.38 -11.35
C SER A 569 -29.35 -1.88 -11.34
N SER A 570 -30.20 -2.44 -10.45
CA SER A 570 -31.57 -1.96 -10.25
C SER A 570 -31.61 -0.45 -9.96
N ALA A 571 -30.68 0.07 -9.19
CA ALA A 571 -30.58 1.49 -8.89
C ALA A 571 -30.27 2.34 -10.13
N THR A 572 -29.39 1.87 -11.04
CA THR A 572 -29.12 2.59 -12.29
C THR A 572 -30.29 2.59 -13.25
N GLU A 573 -31.06 1.52 -13.29
CA GLU A 573 -32.30 1.45 -14.08
C GLU A 573 -33.43 2.33 -13.51
N GLU A 574 -33.53 2.41 -12.18
CA GLU A 574 -34.44 3.31 -11.49
C GLU A 574 -34.12 4.77 -11.79
N MET A 575 -32.87 5.19 -11.65
CA MET A 575 -32.42 6.54 -12.01
C MET A 575 -32.75 6.88 -13.47
N LYS A 576 -32.59 5.96 -14.42
CA LYS A 576 -32.96 6.18 -15.82
C LYS A 576 -34.47 6.34 -16.01
N ARG A 577 -35.27 5.50 -15.36
CA ARG A 577 -36.75 5.64 -15.40
C ARG A 577 -37.23 6.98 -14.83
N ASP A 578 -36.66 7.40 -13.70
CA ASP A 578 -36.97 8.68 -13.08
C ASP A 578 -36.63 9.86 -14.00
N MET A 579 -35.50 9.80 -14.71
CA MET A 579 -35.15 10.84 -15.68
C MET A 579 -36.04 10.85 -16.92
N GLN A 580 -36.51 9.69 -17.39
CA GLN A 580 -37.50 9.61 -18.46
C GLN A 580 -38.82 10.25 -18.02
N LYS A 581 -39.24 9.96 -16.79
CA LYS A 581 -40.47 10.55 -16.20
C LYS A 581 -40.32 12.06 -16.05
N LEU A 582 -39.19 12.53 -15.50
CA LEU A 582 -38.93 13.96 -15.34
C LEU A 582 -39.01 14.72 -16.67
N ILE A 583 -38.43 14.19 -17.74
CA ILE A 583 -38.52 14.82 -19.07
C ILE A 583 -39.99 14.87 -19.56
N LYS A 584 -40.76 13.77 -19.36
CA LYS A 584 -42.17 13.70 -19.77
C LYS A 584 -43.08 14.63 -18.97
N ASP A 585 -42.83 14.76 -17.67
CA ASP A 585 -43.65 15.61 -16.78
C ASP A 585 -43.39 17.12 -17.02
N ILE A 586 -42.24 17.48 -17.62
CA ILE A 586 -41.86 18.86 -17.96
C ILE A 586 -42.32 19.24 -19.37
N GLN A 587 -42.35 18.32 -20.32
CA GLN A 587 -42.80 18.56 -21.70
C GLN A 587 -44.33 18.52 -21.81
#